data_39133877688366dbd7f8da587c060260
#
_entry.id   39133877688366dbd7f8da587c060260
#
_cell.length_a   1.000
_cell.length_b   1.000
_cell.length_c   1.000
_cell.angle_alpha   90.00
_cell.angle_beta   90.00
_cell.angle_gamma   90.00
#
_symmetry.space_group_name_H-M   'P 1'
#
loop_
_entity.id
_entity.type
_entity.pdbx_description
1 polymer ?
#
loop_
_entity_poly.entity_id
_entity_poly.type
_entity_poly.pdbx_seq_one_letter_code
_entity_poly.pdbx_strand_id
1 'polypeptide(L)'
;MKLNTREWGTGGRIAVLVHGIMSDSRTWRTVGPALAERGYRVVAVDLRGHGASGRADEYPNAAYGTDIIETIEALGDVDLAIGHSLGGRAVLLAVDAGFRPSRAVYVDPAWRISRPEDGFNPAAFVEFADHATYASIAALSPRWDPEDIEIELAALAGWDRRTALESAKHAVAALNAGTVGDRTGLPLSADVPSLIMLADQSQMINAQDADTLRQRGFEVRACPEPVT
;
A
#
# COMPACT_ATOMS: atom_id res chain seq x y z
N MET A 1 -7.12 9.72 11.88
CA MET A 1 -6.47 9.32 13.17
C MET A 1 -4.97 9.30 13.02
N LYS A 2 -4.22 9.56 14.09
CA LYS A 2 -2.77 9.44 14.06
C LYS A 2 -2.35 7.96 14.05
N LEU A 3 -1.52 7.58 13.08
CA LEU A 3 -1.07 6.20 12.89
C LEU A 3 0.16 5.89 13.75
N ASN A 4 0.36 4.62 14.09
CA ASN A 4 1.63 4.15 14.64
C ASN A 4 2.71 4.20 13.56
N THR A 5 3.95 4.50 13.96
CA THR A 5 5.07 4.61 13.03
C THR A 5 6.28 3.81 13.50
N ARG A 6 7.07 3.35 12.54
CA ARG A 6 8.41 2.78 12.72
C ARG A 6 9.39 3.64 11.94
N GLU A 7 10.53 3.95 12.54
CA GLU A 7 11.49 4.86 11.93
C GLU A 7 12.87 4.24 11.79
N TRP A 8 13.61 4.67 10.73
CA TRP A 8 15.01 4.37 10.50
C TRP A 8 15.75 5.61 10.02
N GLY A 9 16.99 5.77 10.47
CA GLY A 9 17.86 6.87 10.09
C GLY A 9 17.44 8.22 10.66
N THR A 10 18.33 9.20 10.49
CA THR A 10 18.16 10.58 10.95
C THR A 10 18.54 11.57 9.85
N GLY A 11 18.47 11.14 8.59
CA GLY A 11 18.83 11.97 7.43
C GLY A 11 17.94 13.19 7.25
N GLY A 12 18.39 14.15 6.45
CA GLY A 12 17.66 15.39 6.20
C GLY A 12 16.53 15.26 5.17
N ARG A 13 16.47 14.14 4.42
CA ARG A 13 15.38 13.85 3.47
C ARG A 13 14.39 12.89 4.11
N ILE A 14 13.10 13.10 3.86
CA ILE A 14 12.04 12.29 4.47
C ILE A 14 11.47 11.30 3.47
N ALA A 15 11.43 10.02 3.87
CA ALA A 15 10.71 8.98 3.13
C ALA A 15 9.57 8.39 3.98
N VAL A 16 8.38 8.30 3.39
CA VAL A 16 7.19 7.69 4.01
C VAL A 16 6.90 6.36 3.32
N LEU A 17 6.76 5.29 4.09
CA LEU A 17 6.48 3.95 3.59
C LEU A 17 5.12 3.45 4.08
N VAL A 18 4.31 2.91 3.17
CA VAL A 18 2.93 2.49 3.44
C VAL A 18 2.73 1.06 2.94
N HIS A 19 2.42 0.15 3.86
CA HIS A 19 2.30 -1.29 3.59
C HIS A 19 0.98 -1.68 2.91
N GLY A 20 0.88 -2.94 2.45
CA GLY A 20 -0.32 -3.54 1.88
C GLY A 20 -1.34 -4.01 2.91
N ILE A 21 -2.48 -4.51 2.45
CA ILE A 21 -3.48 -5.15 3.31
C ILE A 21 -2.87 -6.38 4.01
N MET A 22 -3.36 -6.72 5.18
CA MET A 22 -2.91 -7.84 6.04
C MET A 22 -1.48 -7.70 6.61
N SER A 23 -0.78 -6.61 6.32
CA SER A 23 0.61 -6.37 6.68
C SER A 23 0.76 -5.22 7.69
N ASP A 24 1.97 -4.81 8.03
CA ASP A 24 2.27 -3.64 8.86
C ASP A 24 3.65 -3.04 8.54
N SER A 25 4.07 -2.02 9.30
CA SER A 25 5.34 -1.31 9.08
C SER A 25 6.59 -2.19 9.16
N ARG A 26 6.52 -3.37 9.77
CA ARG A 26 7.65 -4.31 9.90
C ARG A 26 8.08 -4.91 8.56
N THR A 27 7.18 -5.01 7.57
CA THR A 27 7.53 -5.50 6.22
C THR A 27 8.59 -4.65 5.53
N TRP A 28 8.78 -3.42 5.99
CA TRP A 28 9.79 -2.52 5.44
C TRP A 28 11.19 -2.69 6.08
N ARG A 29 11.42 -3.77 6.86
CA ARG A 29 12.67 -4.04 7.61
C ARG A 29 13.94 -4.04 6.75
N THR A 30 13.84 -4.34 5.47
CA THR A 30 14.96 -4.32 4.53
C THR A 30 15.06 -2.98 3.79
N VAL A 31 13.92 -2.46 3.33
CA VAL A 31 13.87 -1.21 2.54
C VAL A 31 14.13 0.01 3.43
N GLY A 32 13.58 0.02 4.65
CA GLY A 32 13.76 1.13 5.59
C GLY A 32 15.22 1.44 5.89
N PRO A 33 16.03 0.47 6.39
CA PRO A 33 17.46 0.67 6.60
C PRO A 33 18.21 1.05 5.32
N ALA A 34 17.90 0.43 4.18
CA ALA A 34 18.56 0.72 2.92
C ALA A 34 18.34 2.16 2.43
N LEU A 35 17.16 2.74 2.69
CA LEU A 35 16.90 4.17 2.44
C LEU A 35 17.59 5.06 3.47
N ALA A 36 17.64 4.63 4.74
CA ALA A 36 18.34 5.36 5.79
C ALA A 36 19.84 5.51 5.47
N GLU A 37 20.49 4.45 4.98
CA GLU A 37 21.88 4.47 4.49
C GLU A 37 22.08 5.46 3.34
N ARG A 38 21.01 5.78 2.60
CA ARG A 38 21.02 6.77 1.51
C ARG A 38 20.68 8.19 1.96
N GLY A 39 20.66 8.43 3.28
CA GLY A 39 20.47 9.74 3.87
C GLY A 39 19.01 10.16 4.03
N TYR A 40 18.08 9.19 4.12
CA TYR A 40 16.70 9.44 4.50
C TYR A 40 16.46 9.27 6.00
N ARG A 41 15.57 10.07 6.57
CA ARG A 41 14.77 9.69 7.72
C ARG A 41 13.54 8.98 7.18
N VAL A 42 13.41 7.69 7.47
CA VAL A 42 12.35 6.84 6.96
C VAL A 42 11.27 6.66 8.00
N VAL A 43 10.03 6.89 7.64
CA VAL A 43 8.85 6.74 8.50
C VAL A 43 7.89 5.76 7.83
N ALA A 44 7.82 4.54 8.34
CA ALA A 44 6.83 3.56 7.90
C ALA A 44 5.62 3.61 8.83
N VAL A 45 4.42 3.71 8.26
CA VAL A 45 3.17 3.76 9.02
C VAL A 45 2.49 2.40 9.09
N ASP A 46 1.83 2.11 10.22
CA ASP A 46 0.80 1.08 10.26
C ASP A 46 -0.53 1.71 9.87
N LEU A 47 -1.17 1.25 8.82
CA LEU A 47 -2.49 1.76 8.41
C LEU A 47 -3.55 1.50 9.49
N ARG A 48 -4.65 2.28 9.50
CA ARG A 48 -5.79 2.01 10.39
C ARG A 48 -6.22 0.54 10.32
N GLY A 49 -6.45 -0.09 11.47
CA GLY A 49 -6.83 -1.50 11.57
C GLY A 49 -5.69 -2.49 11.33
N HIS A 50 -4.42 -2.02 11.26
CA HIS A 50 -3.24 -2.85 11.05
C HIS A 50 -2.17 -2.56 12.12
N GLY A 51 -1.34 -3.55 12.38
CA GLY A 51 -0.20 -3.44 13.28
C GLY A 51 -0.57 -2.88 14.65
N ALA A 52 0.14 -1.84 15.09
CA ALA A 52 -0.10 -1.15 16.36
C ALA A 52 -0.98 0.10 16.22
N SER A 53 -1.49 0.41 15.02
CA SER A 53 -2.46 1.48 14.82
C SER A 53 -3.84 1.14 15.37
N GLY A 54 -4.61 2.18 15.71
CA GLY A 54 -5.97 2.05 16.21
C GLY A 54 -6.90 1.36 15.21
N ARG A 55 -7.87 0.62 15.75
CA ARG A 55 -9.04 0.14 15.02
C ARG A 55 -10.08 1.24 14.95
N ALA A 56 -10.93 1.21 13.92
CA ALA A 56 -12.02 2.16 13.72
C ALA A 56 -13.36 1.43 13.62
N ASP A 57 -14.46 2.15 13.79
CA ASP A 57 -15.80 1.60 13.59
C ASP A 57 -16.07 1.36 12.10
N GLU A 58 -15.49 2.21 11.23
CA GLU A 58 -15.62 2.12 9.78
C GLU A 58 -14.26 2.31 9.09
N TYR A 59 -14.11 1.74 7.88
CA TYR A 59 -12.90 1.80 7.08
C TYR A 59 -13.15 2.43 5.68
N PRO A 60 -13.63 3.69 5.59
CA PRO A 60 -13.81 4.35 4.31
C PRO A 60 -12.46 4.63 3.64
N ASN A 61 -12.37 4.44 2.33
CA ASN A 61 -11.12 4.57 1.59
C ASN A 61 -10.45 5.94 1.78
N ALA A 62 -11.21 7.04 1.76
CA ALA A 62 -10.67 8.38 1.96
C ALA A 62 -9.92 8.55 3.29
N ALA A 63 -10.31 7.79 4.31
CA ALA A 63 -9.70 7.86 5.62
C ALA A 63 -8.25 7.36 5.65
N TYR A 64 -7.87 6.43 4.76
CA TYR A 64 -6.47 5.99 4.65
C TYR A 64 -5.54 7.14 4.23
N GLY A 65 -5.98 7.97 3.26
CA GLY A 65 -5.21 9.13 2.83
C GLY A 65 -5.12 10.22 3.90
N THR A 66 -6.25 10.55 4.54
CA THR A 66 -6.27 11.58 5.61
C THR A 66 -5.47 11.18 6.85
N ASP A 67 -5.45 9.89 7.21
CA ASP A 67 -4.63 9.41 8.33
C ASP A 67 -3.13 9.53 8.05
N ILE A 68 -2.71 9.25 6.81
CA ILE A 68 -1.31 9.45 6.40
C ILE A 68 -0.97 10.92 6.58
N ILE A 69 -1.75 11.85 6.02
CA ILE A 69 -1.50 13.29 6.10
C ILE A 69 -1.41 13.72 7.57
N GLU A 70 -2.39 13.38 8.40
CA GLU A 70 -2.42 13.73 9.83
C GLU A 70 -1.19 13.20 10.58
N THR A 71 -0.71 12.02 10.20
CA THR A 71 0.43 11.37 10.85
C THR A 71 1.75 12.04 10.52
N ILE A 72 1.93 12.44 9.24
CA ILE A 72 3.20 12.98 8.73
C ILE A 72 3.27 14.51 8.78
N GLU A 73 2.19 15.22 9.13
CA GLU A 73 2.11 16.69 9.12
C GLU A 73 3.29 17.35 9.85
N ALA A 74 3.72 16.77 10.96
CA ALA A 74 4.82 17.31 11.76
C ALA A 74 6.22 17.03 11.18
N LEU A 75 6.33 16.22 10.12
CA LEU A 75 7.63 15.87 9.53
C LEU A 75 8.17 16.98 8.59
N GLY A 76 7.30 17.85 8.09
CA GLY A 76 7.64 18.82 7.04
C GLY A 76 7.56 18.23 5.63
N ASP A 77 8.38 18.74 4.71
CA ASP A 77 8.35 18.32 3.31
C ASP A 77 8.83 16.86 3.15
N VAL A 78 8.03 16.05 2.46
CA VAL A 78 8.33 14.65 2.18
C VAL A 78 8.97 14.53 0.79
N ASP A 79 10.18 13.98 0.74
CA ASP A 79 10.90 13.78 -0.53
C ASP A 79 10.38 12.55 -1.30
N LEU A 80 10.00 11.49 -0.56
CA LEU A 80 9.64 10.21 -1.16
C LEU A 80 8.48 9.56 -0.40
N ALA A 81 7.42 9.22 -1.10
CA ALA A 81 6.35 8.37 -0.58
C ALA A 81 6.32 7.04 -1.33
N ILE A 82 6.36 5.91 -0.63
CA ILE A 82 6.28 4.57 -1.23
C ILE A 82 5.08 3.85 -0.65
N GLY A 83 4.20 3.33 -1.52
CA GLY A 83 3.04 2.55 -1.10
C GLY A 83 2.95 1.23 -1.87
N HIS A 84 2.76 0.13 -1.13
CA HIS A 84 2.56 -1.20 -1.70
C HIS A 84 1.08 -1.60 -1.66
N SER A 85 0.53 -2.11 -2.76
CA SER A 85 -0.84 -2.65 -2.83
C SER A 85 -1.88 -1.65 -2.26
N LEU A 86 -2.56 -1.95 -1.14
CA LEU A 86 -3.45 -1.03 -0.42
C LEU A 86 -2.74 0.26 -0.03
N GLY A 87 -1.46 0.20 0.39
CA GLY A 87 -0.63 1.37 0.67
C GLY A 87 -0.42 2.25 -0.55
N GLY A 88 -0.33 1.67 -1.74
CA GLY A 88 -0.29 2.41 -2.99
C GLY A 88 -1.59 3.18 -3.25
N ARG A 89 -2.74 2.58 -2.93
CA ARG A 89 -4.03 3.29 -2.94
C ARG A 89 -4.08 4.40 -1.89
N ALA A 90 -3.62 4.11 -0.66
CA ALA A 90 -3.63 5.09 0.43
C ALA A 90 -2.76 6.32 0.12
N VAL A 91 -1.57 6.13 -0.46
CA VAL A 91 -0.72 7.24 -0.93
C VAL A 91 -1.38 8.05 -2.04
N LEU A 92 -2.04 7.40 -3.02
CA LEU A 92 -2.80 8.10 -4.05
C LEU A 92 -3.91 8.96 -3.43
N LEU A 93 -4.71 8.40 -2.53
CA LEU A 93 -5.77 9.12 -1.83
C LEU A 93 -5.24 10.29 -0.98
N ALA A 94 -4.05 10.15 -0.41
CA ALA A 94 -3.37 11.27 0.26
C ALA A 94 -2.98 12.37 -0.74
N VAL A 95 -2.45 12.00 -1.93
CA VAL A 95 -2.13 12.95 -3.00
C VAL A 95 -3.39 13.67 -3.49
N ASP A 96 -4.49 12.96 -3.71
CA ASP A 96 -5.79 13.54 -4.09
C ASP A 96 -6.31 14.53 -3.02
N ALA A 97 -6.02 14.24 -1.74
CA ALA A 97 -6.36 15.10 -0.60
C ALA A 97 -5.37 16.26 -0.34
N GLY A 98 -4.36 16.43 -1.19
CA GLY A 98 -3.43 17.57 -1.13
C GLY A 98 -2.02 17.25 -0.63
N PHE A 99 -1.70 16.00 -0.28
CA PHE A 99 -0.32 15.60 0.01
C PHE A 99 0.57 15.74 -1.25
N ARG A 100 1.72 16.38 -1.11
CA ARG A 100 2.62 16.69 -2.24
C ARG A 100 4.06 16.24 -1.96
N PRO A 101 4.32 14.91 -1.97
CA PRO A 101 5.70 14.45 -1.90
C PRO A 101 6.47 14.86 -3.16
N SER A 102 7.78 15.05 -3.06
CA SER A 102 8.61 15.36 -4.24
C SER A 102 8.57 14.22 -5.28
N ARG A 103 8.36 12.98 -4.82
CA ARG A 103 8.18 11.78 -5.65
C ARG A 103 7.30 10.77 -4.95
N ALA A 104 6.48 10.05 -5.75
CA ALA A 104 5.72 8.90 -5.29
C ALA A 104 6.16 7.62 -6.02
N VAL A 105 6.25 6.51 -5.28
CA VAL A 105 6.48 5.17 -5.83
C VAL A 105 5.33 4.26 -5.41
N TYR A 106 4.68 3.68 -6.37
CA TYR A 106 3.55 2.78 -6.19
C TYR A 106 3.97 1.36 -6.58
N VAL A 107 4.11 0.50 -5.57
CA VAL A 107 4.54 -0.90 -5.76
C VAL A 107 3.30 -1.76 -5.88
N ASP A 108 3.04 -2.27 -7.07
CA ASP A 108 1.89 -3.10 -7.43
C ASP A 108 0.56 -2.61 -6.83
N PRO A 109 0.15 -1.36 -7.10
CA PRO A 109 -0.89 -0.68 -6.34
C PRO A 109 -2.27 -1.26 -6.60
N ALA A 110 -3.08 -1.41 -5.55
CA ALA A 110 -4.46 -1.87 -5.62
C ALA A 110 -5.40 -0.75 -6.09
N TRP A 111 -5.15 -0.17 -7.27
CA TRP A 111 -5.97 0.92 -7.83
C TRP A 111 -7.19 0.40 -8.56
N ARG A 112 -7.04 -0.66 -9.37
CA ARG A 112 -8.17 -1.26 -10.05
C ARG A 112 -9.18 -1.78 -9.02
N ILE A 113 -10.43 -1.33 -9.15
CA ILE A 113 -11.51 -1.74 -8.27
C ILE A 113 -12.22 -2.90 -8.93
N SER A 114 -12.02 -4.10 -8.40
CA SER A 114 -12.72 -5.30 -8.82
C SER A 114 -14.05 -5.43 -8.06
N ARG A 115 -15.08 -5.86 -8.76
CA ARG A 115 -16.41 -6.10 -8.21
C ARG A 115 -16.60 -7.59 -7.92
N PRO A 116 -17.58 -7.96 -7.09
CA PRO A 116 -17.88 -9.38 -6.86
C PRO A 116 -18.19 -10.16 -8.14
N GLU A 117 -18.84 -9.53 -9.12
CA GLU A 117 -19.10 -10.11 -10.44
C GLU A 117 -17.84 -10.37 -11.27
N ASP A 118 -16.72 -9.70 -10.96
CA ASP A 118 -15.42 -9.95 -11.58
C ASP A 118 -14.66 -11.12 -10.90
N GLY A 119 -15.29 -11.80 -9.93
CA GLY A 119 -14.72 -12.89 -9.17
C GLY A 119 -13.86 -12.47 -7.97
N PHE A 120 -13.80 -11.17 -7.65
CA PHE A 120 -13.08 -10.69 -6.48
C PHE A 120 -13.84 -11.01 -5.20
N ASN A 121 -13.20 -11.75 -4.30
CA ASN A 121 -13.77 -12.11 -3.01
C ASN A 121 -12.88 -11.61 -1.86
N PRO A 122 -13.22 -10.46 -1.24
CA PRO A 122 -12.42 -9.94 -0.12
C PRO A 122 -12.46 -10.84 1.13
N ALA A 123 -13.45 -11.72 1.27
CA ALA A 123 -13.49 -12.70 2.36
C ALA A 123 -12.38 -13.75 2.27
N ALA A 124 -11.81 -13.97 1.08
CA ALA A 124 -10.66 -14.87 0.91
C ALA A 124 -9.41 -14.40 1.69
N PHE A 125 -9.23 -13.08 1.86
CA PHE A 125 -8.16 -12.55 2.71
C PHE A 125 -8.39 -12.91 4.19
N VAL A 126 -9.64 -12.86 4.64
CA VAL A 126 -10.03 -13.22 6.01
C VAL A 126 -9.79 -14.71 6.24
N GLU A 127 -10.28 -15.55 5.32
CA GLU A 127 -10.09 -17.00 5.37
C GLU A 127 -8.60 -17.37 5.38
N PHE A 128 -7.81 -16.77 4.50
CA PHE A 128 -6.36 -16.97 4.49
C PHE A 128 -5.73 -16.61 5.84
N ALA A 129 -6.03 -15.43 6.38
CA ALA A 129 -5.44 -14.95 7.63
C ALA A 129 -5.84 -15.79 8.84
N ASP A 130 -7.06 -16.33 8.86
CA ASP A 130 -7.56 -17.16 9.98
C ASP A 130 -6.95 -18.58 9.99
N HIS A 131 -6.45 -19.05 8.83
CA HIS A 131 -5.84 -20.38 8.69
C HIS A 131 -4.33 -20.34 8.39
N ALA A 132 -3.73 -19.15 8.31
CA ALA A 132 -2.31 -18.99 8.01
C ALA A 132 -1.43 -19.65 9.07
N THR A 133 -0.45 -20.40 8.61
CA THR A 133 0.59 -21.02 9.43
C THR A 133 1.95 -20.70 8.83
N TYR A 134 3.01 -20.86 9.61
CA TYR A 134 4.37 -20.73 9.10
C TYR A 134 4.59 -21.56 7.83
N ALA A 135 4.15 -22.82 7.85
CA ALA A 135 4.31 -23.74 6.72
C ALA A 135 3.54 -23.29 5.47
N SER A 136 2.30 -22.78 5.63
CA SER A 136 1.51 -22.29 4.49
C SER A 136 2.11 -21.03 3.87
N ILE A 137 2.61 -20.09 4.67
CA ILE A 137 3.27 -18.88 4.15
C ILE A 137 4.60 -19.24 3.48
N ALA A 138 5.42 -20.10 4.10
CA ALA A 138 6.67 -20.57 3.51
C ALA A 138 6.46 -21.26 2.15
N ALA A 139 5.38 -22.04 2.02
CA ALA A 139 5.03 -22.70 0.75
C ALA A 139 4.62 -21.70 -0.36
N LEU A 140 3.91 -20.63 0.01
CA LEU A 140 3.50 -19.57 -0.92
C LEU A 140 4.64 -18.62 -1.29
N SER A 141 5.60 -18.46 -0.39
CA SER A 141 6.70 -17.51 -0.52
C SER A 141 8.06 -18.20 -0.25
N PRO A 142 8.47 -19.17 -1.10
CA PRO A 142 9.63 -20.05 -0.81
C PRO A 142 10.98 -19.31 -0.81
N ARG A 143 11.01 -18.05 -1.22
CA ARG A 143 12.22 -17.20 -1.22
C ARG A 143 12.27 -16.22 -0.05
N TRP A 144 11.26 -16.22 0.83
CA TRP A 144 11.26 -15.34 1.99
C TRP A 144 12.18 -15.88 3.08
N ASP A 145 12.84 -14.95 3.78
CA ASP A 145 13.56 -15.29 5.00
C ASP A 145 12.60 -15.78 6.09
N PRO A 146 13.06 -16.64 7.01
CA PRO A 146 12.24 -17.04 8.16
C PRO A 146 11.66 -15.87 8.95
N GLU A 147 12.42 -14.78 9.11
CA GLU A 147 11.96 -13.56 9.78
C GLU A 147 10.81 -12.88 9.05
N ASP A 148 10.80 -12.88 7.71
CA ASP A 148 9.68 -12.31 6.92
C ASP A 148 8.39 -13.10 7.15
N ILE A 149 8.49 -14.45 7.26
CA ILE A 149 7.34 -15.32 7.55
C ILE A 149 6.79 -15.06 8.95
N GLU A 150 7.67 -14.89 9.95
CA GLU A 150 7.28 -14.56 11.32
C GLU A 150 6.61 -13.19 11.42
N ILE A 151 7.14 -12.20 10.70
CA ILE A 151 6.55 -10.86 10.61
C ILE A 151 5.17 -10.91 9.99
N GLU A 152 5.00 -11.66 8.90
CA GLU A 152 3.70 -11.82 8.23
C GLU A 152 2.68 -12.46 9.15
N LEU A 153 3.02 -13.57 9.83
CA LEU A 153 2.14 -14.22 10.81
C LEU A 153 1.70 -13.25 11.92
N ALA A 154 2.64 -12.47 12.45
CA ALA A 154 2.35 -11.52 13.50
C ALA A 154 1.53 -10.33 12.98
N ALA A 155 1.71 -9.91 11.72
CA ALA A 155 0.89 -8.89 11.09
C ALA A 155 -0.55 -9.37 10.87
N LEU A 156 -0.72 -10.61 10.37
CA LEU A 156 -2.02 -11.26 10.24
C LEU A 156 -2.76 -11.34 11.58
N ALA A 157 -2.07 -11.65 12.68
CA ALA A 157 -2.68 -11.71 14.01
C ALA A 157 -3.14 -10.31 14.51
N GLY A 158 -2.43 -9.24 14.15
CA GLY A 158 -2.76 -7.87 14.53
C GLY A 158 -3.77 -7.16 13.61
N TRP A 159 -4.11 -7.75 12.48
CA TRP A 159 -4.96 -7.15 11.47
C TRP A 159 -6.45 -7.22 11.80
N ASP A 160 -7.18 -6.11 11.63
CA ASP A 160 -8.66 -6.10 11.72
C ASP A 160 -9.27 -6.57 10.40
N ARG A 161 -9.88 -7.76 10.42
CA ARG A 161 -10.51 -8.44 9.27
C ARG A 161 -11.54 -7.57 8.55
N ARG A 162 -12.20 -6.66 9.28
CA ARG A 162 -13.22 -5.75 8.69
C ARG A 162 -12.63 -4.84 7.62
N THR A 163 -11.33 -4.53 7.68
CA THR A 163 -10.68 -3.68 6.68
C THR A 163 -10.80 -4.23 5.27
N ALA A 164 -10.72 -5.56 5.07
CA ALA A 164 -10.87 -6.16 3.75
C ALA A 164 -12.28 -5.96 3.18
N LEU A 165 -13.30 -6.27 3.99
CA LEU A 165 -14.70 -6.24 3.55
C LEU A 165 -15.19 -4.81 3.35
N GLU A 166 -14.91 -3.93 4.30
CA GLU A 166 -15.39 -2.54 4.26
C GLU A 166 -14.63 -1.71 3.22
N SER A 167 -13.30 -1.85 3.10
CA SER A 167 -12.55 -1.15 2.07
C SER A 167 -12.99 -1.54 0.66
N ALA A 168 -13.28 -2.82 0.42
CA ALA A 168 -13.82 -3.27 -0.87
C ALA A 168 -15.21 -2.67 -1.13
N LYS A 169 -16.12 -2.71 -0.14
CA LYS A 169 -17.44 -2.10 -0.24
C LYS A 169 -17.38 -0.61 -0.54
N HIS A 170 -16.56 0.13 0.19
CA HIS A 170 -16.38 1.57 -0.01
C HIS A 170 -15.72 1.90 -1.35
N ALA A 171 -14.78 1.06 -1.84
CA ALA A 171 -14.17 1.23 -3.14
C ALA A 171 -15.21 1.13 -4.27
N VAL A 172 -16.05 0.09 -4.24
CA VAL A 172 -17.14 -0.09 -5.22
C VAL A 172 -18.16 1.05 -5.14
N ALA A 173 -18.53 1.50 -3.94
CA ALA A 173 -19.43 2.63 -3.76
C ALA A 173 -18.86 3.93 -4.36
N ALA A 174 -17.58 4.22 -4.11
CA ALA A 174 -16.88 5.38 -4.66
C ALA A 174 -16.77 5.33 -6.19
N LEU A 175 -16.50 4.14 -6.75
CA LEU A 175 -16.47 3.91 -8.19
C LEU A 175 -17.85 4.20 -8.83
N ASN A 176 -18.91 3.69 -8.24
CA ASN A 176 -20.27 3.88 -8.73
C ASN A 176 -20.72 5.35 -8.62
N ALA A 177 -20.22 6.08 -7.63
CA ALA A 177 -20.45 7.51 -7.46
C ALA A 177 -19.57 8.39 -8.38
N GLY A 178 -18.59 7.80 -9.09
CA GLY A 178 -17.63 8.54 -9.92
C GLY A 178 -16.68 9.46 -9.13
N THR A 179 -16.40 9.10 -7.87
CA THR A 179 -15.57 9.92 -6.97
C THR A 179 -14.12 9.41 -6.87
N VAL A 180 -13.76 8.37 -7.60
CA VAL A 180 -12.39 7.81 -7.66
C VAL A 180 -12.03 7.51 -9.11
N GLY A 181 -10.90 8.02 -9.58
CA GLY A 181 -10.31 7.69 -10.87
C GLY A 181 -11.27 7.62 -12.06
N ASP A 182 -10.98 6.72 -12.98
CA ASP A 182 -11.88 6.36 -14.09
C ASP A 182 -12.87 5.23 -13.68
N ARG A 183 -13.60 4.69 -14.67
CA ARG A 183 -14.58 3.61 -14.46
C ARG A 183 -13.98 2.29 -13.94
N THR A 184 -12.69 2.16 -13.93
CA THR A 184 -11.96 1.00 -13.39
C THR A 184 -11.28 1.30 -12.05
N GLY A 185 -11.29 2.56 -11.60
CA GLY A 185 -10.62 3.05 -10.39
C GLY A 185 -9.17 3.51 -10.62
N LEU A 186 -8.69 3.50 -11.88
CA LEU A 186 -7.35 3.99 -12.19
C LEU A 186 -7.29 5.53 -12.10
N PRO A 187 -6.20 6.13 -11.56
CA PRO A 187 -6.04 7.56 -11.48
C PRO A 187 -6.06 8.22 -12.86
N LEU A 188 -6.57 9.45 -12.94
CA LEU A 188 -6.72 10.19 -14.20
C LEU A 188 -5.43 10.87 -14.66
N SER A 189 -4.56 11.23 -13.72
CA SER A 189 -3.28 11.92 -13.95
C SER A 189 -2.26 11.57 -12.86
N ALA A 190 -0.99 11.83 -13.13
CA ALA A 190 0.08 11.81 -12.15
C ALA A 190 0.26 13.24 -11.59
N ASP A 191 -0.36 13.54 -10.44
CA ASP A 191 -0.33 14.88 -9.84
C ASP A 191 1.01 15.23 -9.17
N VAL A 192 1.87 14.24 -8.99
CA VAL A 192 3.26 14.36 -8.55
C VAL A 192 4.14 13.45 -9.41
N PRO A 193 5.45 13.68 -9.51
CA PRO A 193 6.36 12.76 -10.20
C PRO A 193 6.22 11.34 -9.65
N SER A 194 5.74 10.41 -10.48
CA SER A 194 5.24 9.10 -10.03
C SER A 194 5.86 7.95 -10.81
N LEU A 195 6.37 6.96 -10.08
CA LEU A 195 6.82 5.68 -10.59
C LEU A 195 5.88 4.56 -10.12
N ILE A 196 5.41 3.74 -11.04
CA ILE A 196 4.72 2.48 -10.75
C ILE A 196 5.70 1.34 -10.98
N MET A 197 5.92 0.53 -9.96
CA MET A 197 6.69 -0.71 -10.03
C MET A 197 5.71 -1.88 -9.99
N LEU A 198 5.56 -2.59 -11.09
CA LEU A 198 4.68 -3.75 -11.17
C LEU A 198 5.43 -5.02 -10.76
N ALA A 199 4.77 -5.91 -10.04
CA ALA A 199 5.23 -7.27 -9.86
C ALA A 199 5.30 -7.98 -11.22
N ASP A 200 6.18 -8.98 -11.33
CA ASP A 200 6.10 -9.88 -12.47
C ASP A 200 4.72 -10.57 -12.46
N GLN A 201 4.01 -10.51 -13.59
CA GLN A 201 2.61 -10.97 -13.70
C GLN A 201 1.66 -10.33 -12.69
N SER A 202 1.74 -8.99 -12.52
CA SER A 202 0.83 -8.24 -11.64
C SER A 202 -0.63 -8.65 -11.86
N GLN A 203 -1.31 -8.98 -10.76
CA GLN A 203 -2.76 -9.23 -10.75
C GLN A 203 -3.56 -7.94 -10.53
N MET A 204 -2.88 -6.84 -10.17
CA MET A 204 -3.51 -5.55 -9.84
C MET A 204 -3.62 -4.63 -11.05
N ILE A 205 -2.59 -4.61 -11.92
CA ILE A 205 -2.48 -3.72 -13.07
C ILE A 205 -2.08 -4.56 -14.28
N ASN A 206 -2.98 -4.75 -15.22
CA ASN A 206 -2.68 -5.48 -16.46
C ASN A 206 -1.92 -4.60 -17.48
N ALA A 207 -1.50 -5.19 -18.60
CA ALA A 207 -0.71 -4.48 -19.60
C ALA A 207 -1.46 -3.27 -20.21
N GLN A 208 -2.77 -3.38 -20.45
CA GLN A 208 -3.59 -2.29 -20.97
C GLN A 208 -3.73 -1.15 -19.94
N ASP A 209 -3.91 -1.49 -18.67
CA ASP A 209 -3.92 -0.52 -17.57
C ASP A 209 -2.58 0.21 -17.47
N ALA A 210 -1.47 -0.52 -17.60
CA ALA A 210 -0.11 0.05 -17.59
C ALA A 210 0.10 1.06 -18.74
N ASP A 211 -0.37 0.74 -19.95
CA ASP A 211 -0.30 1.66 -21.09
C ASP A 211 -1.16 2.91 -20.88
N THR A 212 -2.35 2.75 -20.33
CA THR A 212 -3.23 3.85 -19.94
C THR A 212 -2.55 4.77 -18.92
N LEU A 213 -1.90 4.19 -17.91
CA LEU A 213 -1.21 4.95 -16.86
C LEU A 213 0.02 5.70 -17.42
N ARG A 214 0.77 5.11 -18.37
CA ARG A 214 1.86 5.82 -19.07
C ARG A 214 1.33 7.05 -19.82
N GLN A 215 0.20 6.93 -20.52
CA GLN A 215 -0.44 8.05 -21.20
C GLN A 215 -0.92 9.15 -20.25
N ARG A 216 -1.17 8.81 -18.97
CA ARG A 216 -1.59 9.74 -17.90
C ARG A 216 -0.41 10.34 -17.13
N GLY A 217 0.83 10.11 -17.58
CA GLY A 217 2.04 10.73 -17.02
C GLY A 217 2.73 9.93 -15.93
N PHE A 218 2.33 8.67 -15.67
CA PHE A 218 3.06 7.79 -14.77
C PHE A 218 4.24 7.13 -15.49
N GLU A 219 5.41 7.06 -14.83
CA GLU A 219 6.45 6.13 -15.23
C GLU A 219 6.05 4.72 -14.77
N VAL A 220 6.07 3.72 -15.67
CA VAL A 220 5.69 2.35 -15.32
C VAL A 220 6.82 1.40 -15.67
N ARG A 221 7.31 0.66 -14.67
CA ARG A 221 8.35 -0.38 -14.79
C ARG A 221 7.84 -1.69 -14.24
N ALA A 222 8.17 -2.81 -14.89
CA ALA A 222 8.05 -4.13 -14.26
C ALA A 222 9.27 -4.37 -13.37
N CYS A 223 9.09 -4.98 -12.21
CA CYS A 223 10.20 -5.54 -11.45
C CYS A 223 10.84 -6.64 -12.30
N PRO A 224 12.15 -6.60 -12.57
CA PRO A 224 12.81 -7.71 -13.22
C PRO A 224 12.67 -8.95 -12.33
N GLU A 225 12.54 -10.12 -12.96
CA GLU A 225 12.70 -11.37 -12.21
C GLU A 225 14.01 -11.31 -11.41
N PRO A 226 14.00 -11.73 -10.15
CA PRO A 226 15.25 -11.81 -9.40
C PRO A 226 16.20 -12.73 -10.17
N VAL A 227 17.40 -12.23 -10.44
CA VAL A 227 18.49 -13.02 -11.04
C VAL A 227 18.71 -14.22 -10.13
N THR A 228 18.45 -15.41 -10.68
CA THR A 228 18.64 -16.71 -10.02
C THR A 228 20.10 -16.94 -9.65
#